data_c4b1db3624316c74fe40fcc530f13ddd
#
_entry.id   c4b1db3624316c74fe40fcc530f13ddd
#
_cell.length_a   1.000
_cell.length_b   1.000
_cell.length_c   1.000
_cell.angle_alpha   90.00
_cell.angle_beta   90.00
_cell.angle_gamma   90.00
#
_symmetry.space_group_name_H-M   'P 1'
#
loop_
_entity.id
_entity.type
_entity.pdbx_description
1 polymer ?
#
loop_
_entity_poly.entity_id
_entity_poly.type
_entity_poly.pdbx_seq_one_letter_code
_entity_poly.pdbx_strand_id
1 'polypeptide(L)'
;MVSVTRAEGFRDDFATDPLAREWTHHGHAPMGVWDASRQRLAVAWDSNTPNRYCLRALPRELTRADDIRLRFRFGLDSIATADPDTTFPISIGFIRREQAFATNFFRGAGVNPAWGPRNVMEFAYFPASRSISPTLSATAIASHNLRWAMVNLFPFEIAAGSELEVDLRFTSANQTLAMSVARDGVPLAQGTTVLPVSFGEFRLDAISINSYSGDHQPVGYGGQVTARGWIDDLQVEFSDAPAVPLGIVFTAGVARLGVEAPPQWIPTLEFTEDLQAWLPLADAPVLESGHWHWQPPTASLPSAFFRLRWSRP
;
A
#
# COMPACT_ATOMS: atom_id res chain seq x y z
N MET A 1 22.30 -7.70 20.09
CA MET A 1 21.07 -8.51 20.14
C MET A 1 20.41 -8.32 18.77
N VAL A 2 20.39 -9.33 17.92
CA VAL A 2 19.74 -9.22 16.59
C VAL A 2 18.24 -9.38 16.84
N SER A 3 17.49 -8.29 16.73
CA SER A 3 16.02 -8.36 16.73
C SER A 3 15.58 -9.01 15.41
N VAL A 4 15.14 -10.23 15.47
CA VAL A 4 14.49 -10.88 14.33
C VAL A 4 13.08 -10.31 14.28
N THR A 5 12.85 -9.33 13.40
CA THR A 5 11.50 -8.85 13.09
C THR A 5 10.73 -10.03 12.49
N ARG A 6 9.72 -10.49 13.20
CA ARG A 6 8.84 -11.54 12.70
C ARG A 6 7.93 -10.91 11.65
N ALA A 7 7.99 -11.41 10.43
CA ALA A 7 7.01 -11.05 9.42
C ALA A 7 5.63 -11.51 9.89
N GLU A 8 4.70 -10.57 9.95
CA GLU A 8 3.28 -10.82 10.18
C GLU A 8 2.58 -10.92 8.84
N GLY A 9 1.37 -11.43 8.84
CA GLY A 9 0.56 -11.48 7.62
C GLY A 9 -0.35 -12.70 7.57
N PHE A 10 -0.82 -12.97 6.37
CA PHE A 10 -1.62 -14.17 6.11
C PHE A 10 -1.41 -14.67 4.68
N ARG A 11 -1.80 -15.89 4.46
CA ARG A 11 -1.92 -16.51 3.14
C ARG A 11 -3.34 -17.04 2.97
N ASP A 12 -3.90 -16.86 1.78
CA ASP A 12 -5.14 -17.48 1.36
C ASP A 12 -4.91 -18.21 0.04
N ASP A 13 -4.94 -19.52 0.09
CA ASP A 13 -4.84 -20.40 -1.07
C ASP A 13 -6.21 -20.80 -1.62
N PHE A 14 -7.28 -20.20 -1.05
CA PHE A 14 -8.66 -20.45 -1.42
C PHE A 14 -9.07 -21.93 -1.48
N ALA A 15 -8.35 -22.80 -0.76
CA ALA A 15 -8.69 -24.24 -0.65
C ALA A 15 -10.07 -24.48 -0.01
N THR A 16 -10.57 -23.50 0.73
CA THR A 16 -11.92 -23.48 1.31
C THR A 16 -12.58 -22.14 1.06
N ASP A 17 -13.91 -22.09 1.14
CA ASP A 17 -14.67 -20.86 0.89
C ASP A 17 -14.18 -19.67 1.75
N PRO A 18 -13.54 -18.66 1.16
CA PRO A 18 -13.03 -17.51 1.88
C PRO A 18 -14.16 -16.63 2.42
N LEU A 19 -15.32 -16.60 1.75
CA LEU A 19 -16.48 -15.78 2.12
C LEU A 19 -17.21 -16.32 3.35
N ALA A 20 -17.03 -17.61 3.64
CA ALA A 20 -17.51 -18.20 4.89
C ALA A 20 -16.59 -17.94 6.09
N ARG A 21 -15.44 -17.31 5.91
CA ARG A 21 -14.42 -17.10 6.95
C ARG A 21 -14.13 -15.61 7.21
N GLU A 22 -13.32 -15.01 6.37
CA GLU A 22 -12.68 -13.72 6.66
C GLU A 22 -12.90 -12.68 5.56
N TRP A 23 -13.34 -13.10 4.36
CA TRP A 23 -13.65 -12.20 3.29
C TRP A 23 -15.12 -11.76 3.34
N THR A 24 -15.35 -10.51 3.07
CA THR A 24 -16.70 -9.92 3.07
C THR A 24 -16.92 -9.10 1.82
N HIS A 25 -18.18 -9.07 1.36
CA HIS A 25 -18.58 -8.14 0.33
C HIS A 25 -19.06 -6.83 0.96
N HIS A 26 -18.75 -5.73 0.29
CA HIS A 26 -19.27 -4.42 0.60
C HIS A 26 -19.70 -3.71 -0.68
N GLY A 27 -20.78 -2.92 -0.60
CA GLY A 27 -21.31 -2.12 -1.68
C GLY A 27 -22.52 -2.75 -2.38
N HIS A 28 -22.79 -2.31 -3.61
CA HIS A 28 -24.06 -2.53 -4.29
C HIS A 28 -24.30 -3.98 -4.76
N ALA A 29 -23.26 -4.74 -4.99
CA ALA A 29 -23.40 -6.14 -5.39
C ALA A 29 -22.15 -6.95 -5.06
N PRO A 30 -22.27 -8.25 -4.79
CA PRO A 30 -21.13 -9.14 -4.66
C PRO A 30 -20.25 -9.10 -5.91
N MET A 31 -18.93 -9.16 -5.75
CA MET A 31 -18.01 -9.22 -6.88
C MET A 31 -17.15 -10.48 -6.91
N GLY A 32 -17.09 -11.23 -5.81
CA GLY A 32 -16.34 -12.46 -5.70
C GLY A 32 -17.26 -13.65 -5.41
N VAL A 33 -16.94 -14.80 -5.98
CA VAL A 33 -17.59 -16.09 -5.70
C VAL A 33 -16.51 -17.16 -5.59
N TRP A 34 -16.59 -17.99 -4.58
CA TRP A 34 -15.65 -19.09 -4.45
C TRP A 34 -15.92 -20.17 -5.50
N ASP A 35 -14.92 -20.49 -6.31
CA ASP A 35 -14.92 -21.60 -7.24
C ASP A 35 -14.33 -22.85 -6.54
N ALA A 36 -15.20 -23.66 -5.97
CA ALA A 36 -14.82 -24.87 -5.25
C ALA A 36 -14.11 -25.90 -6.15
N SER A 37 -14.41 -25.89 -7.44
CA SER A 37 -13.84 -26.84 -8.40
C SER A 37 -12.38 -26.55 -8.72
N ARG A 38 -11.99 -25.28 -8.67
CA ARG A 38 -10.63 -24.81 -8.95
C ARG A 38 -9.93 -24.26 -7.71
N GLN A 39 -10.63 -24.26 -6.57
CA GLN A 39 -10.11 -23.75 -5.30
C GLN A 39 -9.52 -22.34 -5.43
N ARG A 40 -10.29 -21.41 -6.01
CA ARG A 40 -9.88 -20.04 -6.25
C ARG A 40 -11.04 -19.06 -6.07
N LEU A 41 -10.76 -17.79 -5.90
CA LEU A 41 -11.77 -16.75 -5.87
C LEU A 41 -12.06 -16.27 -7.30
N ALA A 42 -13.21 -16.64 -7.86
CA ALA A 42 -13.69 -16.06 -9.11
C ALA A 42 -14.22 -14.65 -8.88
N VAL A 43 -13.84 -13.70 -9.73
CA VAL A 43 -14.14 -12.27 -9.57
C VAL A 43 -14.81 -11.71 -10.81
N ALA A 44 -15.83 -10.88 -10.58
CA ALA A 44 -16.50 -10.11 -11.64
C ALA A 44 -16.31 -8.62 -11.37
N TRP A 45 -15.38 -8.00 -12.07
CA TRP A 45 -15.20 -6.54 -12.04
C TRP A 45 -16.23 -5.89 -12.94
N ASP A 46 -16.82 -4.80 -12.47
CA ASP A 46 -17.82 -4.04 -13.20
C ASP A 46 -17.76 -2.58 -12.79
N SER A 47 -17.18 -1.74 -13.63
CA SER A 47 -17.06 -0.31 -13.36
C SER A 47 -18.36 0.48 -13.55
N ASN A 48 -19.43 -0.16 -14.01
CA ASN A 48 -20.76 0.46 -14.03
C ASN A 48 -21.41 0.52 -12.66
N THR A 49 -20.95 -0.30 -11.74
CA THR A 49 -21.53 -0.40 -10.40
C THR A 49 -20.57 0.23 -9.37
N PRO A 50 -20.98 1.30 -8.68
CA PRO A 50 -20.12 1.97 -7.71
C PRO A 50 -19.89 1.12 -6.46
N ASN A 51 -18.78 1.39 -5.78
CA ASN A 51 -18.48 0.88 -4.44
C ASN A 51 -18.69 -0.63 -4.28
N ARG A 52 -18.08 -1.42 -5.16
CA ARG A 52 -18.05 -2.88 -5.04
C ARG A 52 -16.68 -3.33 -4.57
N TYR A 53 -16.68 -4.01 -3.45
CA TYR A 53 -15.47 -4.53 -2.81
C TYR A 53 -15.65 -5.96 -2.35
N CYS A 54 -14.60 -6.76 -2.52
CA CYS A 54 -14.39 -7.96 -1.75
C CYS A 54 -13.20 -7.69 -0.82
N LEU A 55 -13.42 -7.73 0.49
CA LEU A 55 -12.52 -7.20 1.51
C LEU A 55 -12.13 -8.28 2.51
N ARG A 56 -10.87 -8.25 2.95
CA ARG A 56 -10.40 -8.94 4.15
C ARG A 56 -9.68 -7.96 5.05
N ALA A 57 -10.07 -7.91 6.33
CA ALA A 57 -9.41 -7.07 7.32
C ALA A 57 -7.97 -7.51 7.55
N LEU A 58 -7.07 -6.54 7.75
CA LEU A 58 -5.73 -6.79 8.28
C LEU A 58 -5.79 -6.91 9.81
N PRO A 59 -4.86 -7.63 10.43
CA PRO A 59 -4.81 -7.75 11.89
C PRO A 59 -4.44 -6.43 12.59
N ARG A 60 -3.81 -5.50 11.88
CA ARG A 60 -3.53 -4.14 12.34
C ARG A 60 -3.50 -3.15 11.18
N GLU A 61 -3.54 -1.86 11.50
CA GLU A 61 -3.32 -0.79 10.52
C GLU A 61 -1.85 -0.76 10.09
N LEU A 62 -1.60 -0.64 8.79
CA LEU A 62 -0.29 -0.46 8.19
C LEU A 62 -0.08 0.99 7.79
N THR A 63 1.16 1.45 7.93
CA THR A 63 1.59 2.82 7.65
C THR A 63 2.86 2.85 6.81
N ARG A 64 3.38 4.02 6.52
CA ARG A 64 4.68 4.18 5.84
C ARG A 64 5.87 3.68 6.65
N ALA A 65 5.70 3.37 7.93
CA ALA A 65 6.74 2.77 8.76
C ALA A 65 6.85 1.26 8.60
N ASP A 66 5.90 0.64 7.89
CA ASP A 66 5.88 -0.80 7.69
C ASP A 66 6.50 -1.19 6.35
N ASP A 67 7.25 -2.28 6.31
CA ASP A 67 7.50 -2.99 5.07
C ASP A 67 6.27 -3.80 4.72
N ILE A 68 5.80 -3.70 3.48
CA ILE A 68 4.54 -4.30 3.04
C ILE A 68 4.79 -5.07 1.75
N ARG A 69 4.25 -6.28 1.66
CA ARG A 69 4.30 -7.09 0.45
C ARG A 69 2.96 -7.77 0.20
N LEU A 70 2.52 -7.73 -1.04
CA LEU A 70 1.36 -8.43 -1.54
C LEU A 70 1.78 -9.29 -2.73
N ARG A 71 1.52 -10.59 -2.66
CA ARG A 71 1.71 -11.53 -3.77
C ARG A 71 0.40 -12.23 -4.05
N PHE A 72 0.12 -12.48 -5.32
CA PHE A 72 -1.04 -13.25 -5.74
C PHE A 72 -0.87 -13.74 -7.17
N ARG A 73 -1.64 -14.77 -7.51
CA ARG A 73 -1.88 -15.19 -8.87
C ARG A 73 -3.18 -14.55 -9.36
N PHE A 74 -3.17 -14.11 -10.59
CA PHE A 74 -4.27 -13.37 -11.18
C PHE A 74 -4.46 -13.80 -12.63
N GLY A 75 -5.71 -14.02 -13.04
CA GLY A 75 -6.03 -14.32 -14.42
C GLY A 75 -7.31 -13.62 -14.87
N LEU A 76 -7.39 -13.28 -16.16
CA LEU A 76 -8.59 -12.78 -16.81
C LEU A 76 -9.17 -13.82 -17.74
N ASP A 77 -10.42 -14.24 -17.51
CA ASP A 77 -11.17 -15.11 -18.42
C ASP A 77 -11.78 -14.29 -19.57
N SER A 78 -12.22 -13.05 -19.27
CA SER A 78 -12.75 -12.12 -20.27
C SER A 78 -12.62 -10.68 -19.80
N ILE A 79 -12.51 -9.76 -20.76
CA ILE A 79 -12.54 -8.32 -20.52
C ILE A 79 -13.24 -7.62 -21.69
N ALA A 80 -14.05 -6.64 -21.37
CA ALA A 80 -14.71 -5.77 -22.34
C ALA A 80 -14.66 -4.32 -21.87
N THR A 81 -14.42 -3.41 -22.79
CA THR A 81 -14.45 -1.96 -22.59
C THR A 81 -15.56 -1.39 -23.47
N ALA A 82 -16.53 -0.70 -22.88
CA ALA A 82 -17.67 -0.15 -23.62
C ALA A 82 -17.36 1.24 -24.21
N ASP A 83 -16.55 2.04 -23.52
CA ASP A 83 -16.09 3.33 -24.01
C ASP A 83 -14.63 3.24 -24.44
N PRO A 84 -14.32 3.50 -25.72
CA PRO A 84 -12.96 3.45 -26.22
C PRO A 84 -12.09 4.62 -25.74
N ASP A 85 -12.63 5.69 -25.17
CA ASP A 85 -11.87 6.90 -24.85
C ASP A 85 -11.25 6.86 -23.46
N THR A 86 -11.90 6.19 -22.51
CA THR A 86 -11.37 6.03 -21.15
C THR A 86 -11.61 4.63 -20.62
N THR A 87 -10.66 4.13 -19.83
CA THR A 87 -10.82 2.84 -19.14
C THR A 87 -10.60 3.01 -17.65
N PHE A 88 -11.42 2.30 -16.86
CA PHE A 88 -11.22 2.21 -15.43
C PHE A 88 -10.43 0.95 -15.07
N PRO A 89 -9.53 1.03 -14.08
CA PRO A 89 -8.74 -0.12 -13.70
C PRO A 89 -9.56 -1.14 -12.94
N ILE A 90 -9.16 -2.39 -13.09
CA ILE A 90 -9.41 -3.44 -12.12
C ILE A 90 -8.27 -3.42 -11.12
N SER A 91 -8.55 -3.54 -9.82
CA SER A 91 -7.52 -3.37 -8.82
C SER A 91 -7.58 -4.39 -7.68
N ILE A 92 -6.39 -4.68 -7.15
CA ILE A 92 -6.16 -5.58 -6.03
C ILE A 92 -5.10 -4.93 -5.15
N GLY A 93 -5.41 -4.69 -3.88
CA GLY A 93 -4.46 -4.05 -3.00
C GLY A 93 -5.05 -3.63 -1.65
N PHE A 94 -4.37 -2.74 -1.00
CA PHE A 94 -4.71 -2.30 0.34
C PHE A 94 -5.52 -1.01 0.32
N ILE A 95 -6.49 -0.93 1.23
CA ILE A 95 -7.32 0.27 1.43
C ILE A 95 -7.56 0.50 2.93
N ARG A 96 -8.16 1.66 3.24
CA ARG A 96 -8.75 1.94 4.55
C ARG A 96 -10.25 1.71 4.51
N ARG A 97 -10.77 0.76 5.31
CA ARG A 97 -12.19 0.38 5.34
C ARG A 97 -13.12 1.53 5.68
N GLU A 98 -12.75 2.36 6.65
CA GLU A 98 -13.52 3.53 7.03
C GLU A 98 -13.87 4.41 5.82
N GLN A 99 -12.92 4.60 4.91
CA GLN A 99 -13.13 5.38 3.68
C GLN A 99 -13.94 4.60 2.64
N ALA A 100 -13.65 3.31 2.48
CA ALA A 100 -14.39 2.46 1.55
C ALA A 100 -15.88 2.35 1.91
N PHE A 101 -16.21 2.43 3.20
CA PHE A 101 -17.57 2.36 3.72
C PHE A 101 -18.28 3.72 3.78
N ALA A 102 -17.54 4.81 3.58
CA ALA A 102 -18.15 6.14 3.56
C ALA A 102 -19.06 6.29 2.32
N THR A 103 -20.24 6.87 2.53
CA THR A 103 -21.25 7.03 1.46
C THR A 103 -20.83 7.99 0.37
N ASN A 104 -19.83 8.82 0.62
CA ASN A 104 -19.26 9.78 -0.32
C ASN A 104 -17.91 9.35 -0.91
N PHE A 105 -17.49 8.11 -0.65
CA PHE A 105 -16.28 7.55 -1.24
C PHE A 105 -16.64 6.72 -2.46
N PHE A 106 -16.25 7.19 -3.63
CA PHE A 106 -16.43 6.49 -4.88
C PHE A 106 -15.07 6.12 -5.45
N ARG A 107 -14.78 4.82 -5.57
CA ARG A 107 -13.61 4.36 -6.32
C ARG A 107 -13.75 4.85 -7.77
N GLY A 108 -12.71 5.53 -8.26
CA GLY A 108 -12.71 6.10 -9.59
C GLY A 108 -13.03 7.59 -9.67
N ALA A 109 -13.51 8.22 -8.61
CA ALA A 109 -13.65 9.67 -8.53
C ALA A 109 -12.30 10.42 -8.36
N GLY A 110 -11.20 9.77 -8.72
CA GLY A 110 -9.84 10.18 -8.42
C GLY A 110 -9.36 11.51 -8.98
N VAL A 111 -10.08 12.05 -9.97
CA VAL A 111 -9.80 13.40 -10.49
C VAL A 111 -10.46 14.51 -9.69
N ASN A 112 -11.37 14.17 -8.78
CA ASN A 112 -12.00 15.14 -7.89
C ASN A 112 -11.29 15.13 -6.53
N PRO A 113 -10.59 16.22 -6.14
CA PRO A 113 -9.86 16.29 -4.88
C PRO A 113 -10.72 16.08 -3.63
N ALA A 114 -12.02 16.36 -3.71
CA ALA A 114 -12.94 16.18 -2.60
C ALA A 114 -13.32 14.70 -2.37
N TRP A 115 -13.29 13.89 -3.43
CA TRP A 115 -13.82 12.52 -3.41
C TRP A 115 -12.85 11.46 -3.89
N GLY A 116 -11.63 11.84 -4.26
CA GLY A 116 -10.61 10.92 -4.74
C GLY A 116 -10.24 9.85 -3.72
N PRO A 117 -9.82 8.67 -4.19
CA PRO A 117 -9.36 7.62 -3.31
C PRO A 117 -8.17 8.11 -2.48
N ARG A 118 -8.14 7.69 -1.23
CA ARG A 118 -7.08 7.99 -0.26
C ARG A 118 -6.73 6.73 0.49
N ASN A 119 -5.55 6.68 1.08
CA ASN A 119 -5.13 5.50 1.81
C ASN A 119 -5.25 4.24 0.96
N VAL A 120 -4.54 4.20 -0.14
CA VAL A 120 -4.54 3.12 -1.11
C VAL A 120 -3.11 2.71 -1.41
N MET A 121 -2.87 1.41 -1.52
CA MET A 121 -1.67 0.83 -2.13
C MET A 121 -2.12 -0.39 -2.92
N GLU A 122 -2.02 -0.34 -4.25
CA GLU A 122 -2.64 -1.37 -5.09
C GLU A 122 -1.90 -1.65 -6.38
N PHE A 123 -2.06 -2.86 -6.86
CA PHE A 123 -1.94 -3.25 -8.25
C PHE A 123 -3.21 -2.84 -8.99
N ALA A 124 -3.06 -2.29 -10.18
CA ALA A 124 -4.17 -1.97 -11.07
C ALA A 124 -3.84 -2.35 -12.52
N TYR A 125 -4.83 -2.84 -13.24
CA TYR A 125 -4.75 -3.06 -14.68
C TYR A 125 -5.71 -2.14 -15.41
N PHE A 126 -5.16 -1.31 -16.28
CA PHE A 126 -5.89 -0.44 -17.21
C PHE A 126 -5.89 -1.12 -18.58
N PRO A 127 -7.03 -1.62 -19.07
CA PRO A 127 -7.12 -2.15 -20.42
C PRO A 127 -6.87 -1.06 -21.48
N ALA A 128 -6.49 -1.48 -22.69
CA ALA A 128 -6.29 -0.56 -23.80
C ALA A 128 -7.54 0.28 -24.09
N SER A 129 -7.32 1.58 -24.34
CA SER A 129 -8.33 2.50 -24.85
C SER A 129 -7.73 3.38 -25.96
N ARG A 130 -8.49 4.30 -26.53
CA ARG A 130 -7.94 5.28 -27.48
C ARG A 130 -6.90 6.20 -26.86
N SER A 131 -7.06 6.49 -25.58
CA SER A 131 -6.23 7.48 -24.86
C SER A 131 -5.14 6.85 -24.02
N ILE A 132 -5.23 5.56 -23.70
CA ILE A 132 -4.34 4.86 -22.78
C ILE A 132 -3.88 3.55 -23.40
N SER A 133 -2.57 3.36 -23.51
CA SER A 133 -2.00 2.04 -23.80
C SER A 133 -2.30 1.08 -22.65
N PRO A 134 -2.47 -0.22 -22.91
CA PRO A 134 -2.72 -1.17 -21.84
C PRO A 134 -1.58 -1.09 -20.80
N THR A 135 -1.94 -0.90 -19.56
CA THR A 135 -0.98 -0.55 -18.50
C THR A 135 -1.22 -1.35 -17.25
N LEU A 136 -0.15 -1.93 -16.70
CA LEU A 136 -0.11 -2.34 -15.31
C LEU A 136 0.44 -1.20 -14.46
N SER A 137 -0.17 -0.98 -13.31
CA SER A 137 0.23 0.07 -12.39
C SER A 137 0.36 -0.46 -10.97
N ALA A 138 1.39 -0.02 -10.26
CA ALA A 138 1.42 -0.04 -8.82
C ALA A 138 1.25 1.39 -8.31
N THR A 139 0.24 1.64 -7.48
CA THR A 139 -0.12 2.99 -7.04
C THR A 139 -0.20 3.05 -5.53
N ALA A 140 0.42 4.07 -4.94
CA ALA A 140 0.19 4.45 -3.54
C ALA A 140 -0.43 5.85 -3.49
N ILE A 141 -1.45 6.04 -2.65
CA ILE A 141 -2.16 7.32 -2.49
C ILE A 141 -2.19 7.70 -1.01
N ALA A 142 -1.80 8.94 -0.73
CA ALA A 142 -1.72 9.48 0.62
C ALA A 142 -3.08 9.77 1.25
N SER A 143 -3.11 9.92 2.59
CA SER A 143 -4.30 10.16 3.40
C SER A 143 -4.95 11.53 3.17
N HIS A 144 -4.17 12.59 2.97
CA HIS A 144 -4.69 13.96 3.10
C HIS A 144 -4.52 14.83 1.87
N ASN A 145 -3.45 14.68 1.12
CA ASN A 145 -3.08 15.66 0.11
C ASN A 145 -3.26 15.17 -1.33
N LEU A 146 -3.95 14.05 -1.53
CA LEU A 146 -4.13 13.37 -2.82
C LEU A 146 -2.82 13.19 -3.60
N ARG A 147 -1.68 13.16 -2.91
CA ARG A 147 -0.42 12.82 -3.54
C ARG A 147 -0.37 11.34 -3.80
N TRP A 148 0.11 11.00 -4.95
CA TRP A 148 0.32 9.61 -5.34
C TRP A 148 1.76 9.36 -5.78
N ALA A 149 2.18 8.13 -5.66
CA ALA A 149 3.36 7.57 -6.29
C ALA A 149 2.91 6.39 -7.15
N MET A 150 3.43 6.30 -8.36
CA MET A 150 2.97 5.32 -9.33
C MET A 150 4.13 4.71 -10.11
N VAL A 151 4.10 3.41 -10.28
CA VAL A 151 4.91 2.66 -11.26
C VAL A 151 3.97 2.26 -12.38
N ASN A 152 4.30 2.60 -13.61
CA ASN A 152 3.54 2.19 -14.78
C ASN A 152 4.39 1.32 -15.68
N LEU A 153 3.89 0.14 -16.02
CA LEU A 153 4.47 -0.78 -16.98
C LEU A 153 3.58 -0.77 -18.23
N PHE A 154 4.06 -0.18 -19.31
CA PHE A 154 3.29 -0.05 -20.56
C PHE A 154 4.21 -0.14 -21.80
N PRO A 155 3.73 -0.62 -22.96
CA PRO A 155 2.44 -1.29 -23.09
C PRO A 155 2.48 -2.68 -22.46
N PHE A 156 1.46 -3.03 -21.69
CA PHE A 156 1.35 -4.36 -21.10
C PHE A 156 -0.10 -4.85 -21.18
N GLU A 157 -0.38 -5.71 -22.12
CA GLU A 157 -1.71 -6.27 -22.30
C GLU A 157 -1.84 -7.64 -21.63
N ILE A 158 -2.93 -7.81 -20.87
CA ILE A 158 -3.30 -9.11 -20.31
C ILE A 158 -4.28 -9.77 -21.26
N ALA A 159 -3.83 -10.77 -21.98
CA ALA A 159 -4.69 -11.55 -22.84
C ALA A 159 -5.67 -12.40 -22.01
N ALA A 160 -6.90 -12.55 -22.49
CA ALA A 160 -7.86 -13.47 -21.89
C ALA A 160 -7.28 -14.90 -21.86
N GLY A 161 -7.48 -15.59 -20.75
CA GLY A 161 -6.92 -16.92 -20.50
C GLY A 161 -5.46 -16.92 -20.01
N SER A 162 -4.79 -15.77 -19.92
CA SER A 162 -3.46 -15.71 -19.34
C SER A 162 -3.50 -15.62 -17.81
N GLU A 163 -2.49 -16.21 -17.20
CA GLU A 163 -2.24 -16.18 -15.78
C GLU A 163 -0.97 -15.39 -15.49
N LEU A 164 -1.00 -14.59 -14.45
CA LEU A 164 0.13 -13.77 -14.00
C LEU A 164 0.39 -13.98 -12.51
N GLU A 165 1.65 -13.96 -12.14
CA GLU A 165 2.12 -13.83 -10.78
C GLU A 165 2.47 -12.36 -10.55
N VAL A 166 1.87 -11.75 -9.53
CA VAL A 166 2.09 -10.35 -9.17
C VAL A 166 2.78 -10.27 -7.82
N ASP A 167 3.80 -9.44 -7.71
CA ASP A 167 4.49 -9.11 -6.47
C ASP A 167 4.56 -7.57 -6.34
N LEU A 168 3.77 -7.03 -5.42
CA LEU A 168 3.73 -5.63 -5.05
C LEU A 168 4.44 -5.47 -3.71
N ARG A 169 5.41 -4.56 -3.64
CA ARG A 169 6.20 -4.35 -2.43
C ARG A 169 6.38 -2.88 -2.12
N PHE A 170 6.22 -2.53 -0.86
CA PHE A 170 6.64 -1.25 -0.31
C PHE A 170 7.73 -1.48 0.72
N THR A 171 8.84 -0.74 0.60
CA THR A 171 9.96 -0.78 1.54
C THR A 171 10.03 0.54 2.29
N SER A 172 9.81 0.47 3.60
CA SER A 172 9.74 1.62 4.49
C SER A 172 11.08 2.37 4.59
N ALA A 173 12.18 1.65 4.65
CA ALA A 173 13.51 2.23 4.84
C ALA A 173 13.91 3.27 3.77
N ASN A 174 13.54 3.03 2.52
CA ASN A 174 13.83 3.93 1.40
C ASN A 174 12.58 4.48 0.71
N GLN A 175 11.39 4.21 1.28
CA GLN A 175 10.10 4.67 0.79
C GLN A 175 9.85 4.28 -0.68
N THR A 176 10.24 3.08 -1.04
CA THR A 176 10.16 2.59 -2.42
C THR A 176 8.94 1.69 -2.59
N LEU A 177 8.13 2.01 -3.59
CA LEU A 177 7.09 1.15 -4.12
C LEU A 177 7.64 0.41 -5.33
N ALA A 178 7.52 -0.90 -5.34
CA ALA A 178 7.99 -1.77 -6.42
C ALA A 178 6.88 -2.72 -6.86
N MET A 179 6.87 -3.07 -8.14
CA MET A 179 6.01 -4.11 -8.68
C MET A 179 6.81 -4.97 -9.66
N SER A 180 6.61 -6.27 -9.58
CA SER A 180 7.05 -7.21 -10.61
C SER A 180 5.93 -8.14 -11.00
N VAL A 181 5.95 -8.55 -12.27
CA VAL A 181 4.98 -9.46 -12.86
C VAL A 181 5.72 -10.57 -13.57
N ALA A 182 5.30 -11.80 -13.35
CA ALA A 182 5.84 -12.99 -13.98
C ALA A 182 4.72 -13.86 -14.55
N ARG A 183 5.10 -14.80 -15.42
CA ARG A 183 4.25 -15.88 -15.93
C ARG A 183 5.04 -17.17 -15.87
N ASP A 184 4.48 -18.20 -15.22
CA ASP A 184 5.14 -19.50 -15.05
C ASP A 184 6.57 -19.34 -14.45
N GLY A 185 6.72 -18.42 -13.48
CA GLY A 185 8.00 -18.09 -12.86
C GLY A 185 8.95 -17.28 -13.75
N VAL A 186 8.60 -16.97 -14.99
CA VAL A 186 9.42 -16.16 -15.91
C VAL A 186 9.07 -14.68 -15.76
N PRO A 187 10.03 -13.82 -15.37
CA PRO A 187 9.78 -12.38 -15.26
C PRO A 187 9.35 -11.76 -16.60
N LEU A 188 8.27 -11.01 -16.59
CA LEU A 188 7.75 -10.28 -17.77
C LEU A 188 8.05 -8.79 -17.71
N ALA A 189 7.81 -8.18 -16.55
CA ALA A 189 8.00 -6.75 -16.35
C ALA A 189 8.21 -6.43 -14.87
N GLN A 190 8.93 -5.34 -14.61
CA GLN A 190 9.12 -4.82 -13.25
C GLN A 190 9.36 -3.32 -13.28
N GLY A 191 9.08 -2.66 -12.18
CA GLY A 191 9.37 -1.24 -12.01
C GLY A 191 9.35 -0.82 -10.55
N THR A 192 9.94 0.34 -10.30
CA THR A 192 10.03 0.92 -8.96
C THR A 192 9.81 2.43 -9.01
N THR A 193 9.31 3.00 -7.94
CA THR A 193 9.26 4.45 -7.71
C THR A 193 9.50 4.75 -6.24
N VAL A 194 10.10 5.90 -5.96
CA VAL A 194 10.26 6.41 -4.60
C VAL A 194 9.10 7.35 -4.32
N LEU A 195 8.46 7.24 -3.16
CA LEU A 195 7.45 8.19 -2.76
C LEU A 195 8.02 9.61 -2.71
N PRO A 196 7.38 10.60 -3.35
CA PRO A 196 7.91 11.97 -3.35
C PRO A 196 7.96 12.54 -1.93
N VAL A 197 8.87 13.48 -1.70
CA VAL A 197 9.03 14.12 -0.38
C VAL A 197 7.71 14.74 0.12
N SER A 198 6.89 15.24 -0.81
CA SER A 198 5.57 15.80 -0.49
C SER A 198 4.47 14.76 -0.24
N PHE A 199 4.78 13.47 -0.35
CA PHE A 199 3.83 12.39 -0.08
C PHE A 199 3.53 12.37 1.43
N GLY A 200 2.27 12.48 1.78
CA GLY A 200 1.84 12.39 3.18
C GLY A 200 1.90 10.97 3.74
N GLU A 201 1.20 10.75 4.81
CA GLU A 201 0.99 9.42 5.40
C GLU A 201 -0.05 8.63 4.61
N PHE A 202 0.00 7.31 4.70
CA PHE A 202 -1.13 6.44 4.38
C PHE A 202 -1.45 5.53 5.58
N ARG A 203 -2.68 5.05 5.63
CA ARG A 203 -3.17 4.12 6.65
C ARG A 203 -4.02 3.07 5.97
N LEU A 204 -3.63 1.81 6.10
CA LEU A 204 -4.22 0.68 5.39
C LEU A 204 -4.64 -0.37 6.41
N ASP A 205 -5.90 -0.81 6.39
CA ASP A 205 -6.43 -1.76 7.36
C ASP A 205 -7.20 -2.93 6.73
N ALA A 206 -7.19 -3.01 5.40
CA ALA A 206 -7.75 -4.15 4.67
C ALA A 206 -7.04 -4.39 3.35
N ILE A 207 -7.05 -5.64 2.90
CA ILE A 207 -6.86 -6.00 1.49
C ILE A 207 -8.21 -5.93 0.76
N SER A 208 -8.20 -5.49 -0.47
CA SER A 208 -9.39 -5.23 -1.28
C SER A 208 -9.19 -5.72 -2.70
N ILE A 209 -10.20 -6.38 -3.21
CA ILE A 209 -10.39 -6.63 -4.64
C ILE A 209 -11.53 -5.71 -5.07
N ASN A 210 -11.30 -4.85 -6.06
CA ASN A 210 -12.28 -3.86 -6.48
C ASN A 210 -12.07 -3.41 -7.92
N SER A 211 -13.04 -2.69 -8.47
CA SER A 211 -12.90 -1.94 -9.71
C SER A 211 -13.16 -0.46 -9.44
N TYR A 212 -12.51 0.40 -10.19
CA TYR A 212 -12.91 1.80 -10.25
C TYR A 212 -14.25 1.91 -10.96
N SER A 213 -15.11 2.78 -10.46
CA SER A 213 -16.43 2.99 -11.02
C SER A 213 -16.45 4.13 -12.04
N GLY A 214 -17.19 3.95 -13.13
CA GLY A 214 -17.57 5.03 -14.04
C GLY A 214 -18.69 5.91 -13.52
N ASP A 215 -19.39 5.46 -12.48
CA ASP A 215 -20.47 6.21 -11.86
C ASP A 215 -19.93 7.46 -11.13
N HIS A 216 -20.71 8.54 -11.18
CA HIS A 216 -20.34 9.85 -10.59
C HIS A 216 -19.04 10.48 -11.11
N GLN A 217 -18.49 10.01 -12.24
CA GLN A 217 -17.39 10.68 -12.90
C GLN A 217 -17.87 11.91 -13.69
N PRO A 218 -17.06 12.97 -13.78
CA PRO A 218 -17.35 14.08 -14.70
C PRO A 218 -17.52 13.59 -16.14
N VAL A 219 -18.33 14.30 -16.91
CA VAL A 219 -18.51 14.02 -18.35
C VAL A 219 -17.15 14.00 -19.04
N GLY A 220 -16.85 12.93 -19.77
CA GLY A 220 -15.56 12.71 -20.44
C GLY A 220 -14.60 11.77 -19.68
N TYR A 221 -14.95 11.33 -18.47
CA TYR A 221 -14.22 10.30 -17.72
C TYR A 221 -15.00 8.99 -17.56
N GLY A 222 -16.05 8.83 -18.32
CA GLY A 222 -16.91 7.65 -18.27
C GLY A 222 -16.36 6.54 -19.15
N GLY A 223 -15.50 5.68 -18.66
CA GLY A 223 -15.15 4.43 -19.31
C GLY A 223 -15.75 3.26 -18.53
N GLN A 224 -16.26 2.28 -19.22
CA GLN A 224 -16.88 1.10 -18.63
C GLN A 224 -15.99 -0.10 -18.90
N VAL A 225 -15.55 -0.75 -17.84
CA VAL A 225 -14.85 -2.02 -17.91
C VAL A 225 -15.71 -3.07 -17.24
N THR A 226 -15.98 -4.15 -17.95
CA THR A 226 -16.50 -5.38 -17.36
C THR A 226 -15.48 -6.48 -17.61
N ALA A 227 -15.12 -7.19 -16.56
CA ALA A 227 -14.14 -8.27 -16.63
C ALA A 227 -14.56 -9.43 -15.75
N ARG A 228 -14.20 -10.63 -16.16
CA ARG A 228 -14.25 -11.83 -15.33
C ARG A 228 -12.88 -12.45 -15.27
N GLY A 229 -12.58 -12.97 -14.11
CA GLY A 229 -11.30 -13.62 -13.87
C GLY A 229 -11.25 -14.23 -12.49
N TRP A 230 -10.08 -14.37 -11.97
CA TRP A 230 -9.88 -15.03 -10.69
C TRP A 230 -8.60 -14.55 -9.99
N ILE A 231 -8.56 -14.78 -8.69
CA ILE A 231 -7.40 -14.56 -7.83
C ILE A 231 -7.15 -15.84 -7.04
N ASP A 232 -5.87 -16.16 -6.86
CA ASP A 232 -5.41 -17.33 -6.14
C ASP A 232 -4.07 -17.05 -5.45
N ASP A 233 -3.68 -17.92 -4.51
CA ASP A 233 -2.39 -17.86 -3.79
C ASP A 233 -2.08 -16.46 -3.23
N LEU A 234 -3.08 -15.78 -2.69
CA LEU A 234 -2.91 -14.44 -2.16
C LEU A 234 -2.13 -14.49 -0.85
N GLN A 235 -1.03 -13.78 -0.80
CA GLN A 235 -0.17 -13.66 0.38
C GLN A 235 0.09 -12.20 0.72
N VAL A 236 -0.19 -11.85 1.96
CA VAL A 236 0.12 -10.57 2.56
C VAL A 236 1.20 -10.78 3.61
N GLU A 237 2.29 -10.04 3.50
CA GLU A 237 3.37 -10.01 4.49
C GLU A 237 3.62 -8.55 4.87
N PHE A 238 3.82 -8.32 6.15
CA PHE A 238 4.26 -7.02 6.64
C PHE A 238 5.13 -7.19 7.89
N SER A 239 5.99 -6.23 8.09
CA SER A 239 6.84 -6.15 9.28
C SER A 239 7.00 -4.70 9.65
N ASP A 240 7.16 -4.43 10.92
CA ASP A 240 7.63 -3.11 11.35
C ASP A 240 8.94 -2.81 10.63
N ALA A 241 9.17 -1.54 10.29
CA ALA A 241 10.50 -1.12 9.84
C ALA A 241 11.53 -1.69 10.82
N PRO A 242 12.64 -2.23 10.33
CA PRO A 242 13.68 -2.67 11.22
C PRO A 242 13.99 -1.52 12.16
N ALA A 243 13.88 -1.77 13.47
CA ALA A 243 14.19 -0.77 14.47
C ALA A 243 15.62 -0.30 14.18
N VAL A 244 15.77 0.92 13.68
CA VAL A 244 17.10 1.48 13.45
C VAL A 244 17.72 1.60 14.82
N PRO A 245 18.81 0.88 15.10
CA PRO A 245 19.33 0.84 16.44
C PRO A 245 19.79 2.25 16.84
N LEU A 246 19.20 2.78 17.89
CA LEU A 246 19.68 4.00 18.52
C LEU A 246 20.98 3.66 19.28
N GLY A 247 22.10 4.07 18.73
CA GLY A 247 23.39 3.91 19.39
C GLY A 247 23.55 4.94 20.52
N ILE A 248 23.97 4.50 21.67
CA ILE A 248 24.38 5.41 22.78
C ILE A 248 25.87 5.30 22.92
N VAL A 249 26.58 6.40 22.72
CA VAL A 249 28.04 6.48 22.92
C VAL A 249 28.34 7.49 24.03
N PHE A 250 29.11 7.06 25.02
CA PHE A 250 29.59 7.94 26.08
C PHE A 250 31.01 8.39 25.74
N THR A 251 31.21 9.68 25.62
CA THR A 251 32.53 10.27 25.41
C THR A 251 32.76 11.36 26.47
N ALA A 252 33.79 11.22 27.26
CA ALA A 252 34.14 12.17 28.34
C ALA A 252 32.94 12.51 29.28
N GLY A 253 32.11 11.53 29.59
CA GLY A 253 30.96 11.70 30.48
C GLY A 253 29.72 12.31 29.81
N VAL A 254 29.77 12.55 28.51
CA VAL A 254 28.65 13.06 27.74
C VAL A 254 28.04 11.91 26.92
N ALA A 255 26.74 11.71 27.09
CA ALA A 255 26.00 10.77 26.27
C ALA A 255 25.77 11.39 24.89
N ARG A 256 26.10 10.64 23.83
CA ARG A 256 25.70 10.95 22.46
C ARG A 256 24.77 9.87 21.99
N LEU A 257 23.60 10.28 21.53
CA LEU A 257 22.65 9.40 20.89
C LEU A 257 22.87 9.52 19.40
N GLY A 258 23.11 8.41 18.72
CA GLY A 258 23.39 8.39 17.28
C GLY A 258 22.48 7.41 16.56
N VAL A 259 22.06 7.79 15.37
CA VAL A 259 21.29 6.92 14.49
C VAL A 259 21.74 7.10 13.05
N GLU A 260 21.92 5.99 12.36
CA GLU A 260 22.09 5.97 10.92
C GLU A 260 20.73 6.12 10.26
N ALA A 261 20.53 7.19 9.50
CA ALA A 261 19.26 7.48 8.86
C ALA A 261 19.40 7.64 7.36
N PRO A 262 18.40 7.24 6.60
CA PRO A 262 18.34 7.63 5.19
C PRO A 262 18.42 9.16 5.06
N PRO A 263 19.17 9.71 4.08
CA PRO A 263 19.49 11.14 4.00
C PRO A 263 18.28 12.09 3.91
N GLN A 264 17.12 11.56 3.60
CA GLN A 264 15.88 12.32 3.41
C GLN A 264 14.96 12.33 4.64
N TRP A 265 15.41 11.79 5.77
CA TRP A 265 14.63 11.75 7.00
C TRP A 265 15.25 12.61 8.08
N ILE A 266 14.44 13.43 8.72
CA ILE A 266 14.82 14.16 9.91
C ILE A 266 14.28 13.39 11.10
N PRO A 267 15.15 12.79 11.91
CA PRO A 267 14.73 12.14 13.13
C PRO A 267 14.44 13.18 14.22
N THR A 268 13.33 13.03 14.91
CA THR A 268 13.03 13.72 16.14
C THR A 268 13.25 12.73 17.29
N LEU A 269 14.14 13.07 18.21
CA LEU A 269 14.30 12.31 19.42
C LEU A 269 13.28 12.78 20.45
N GLU A 270 12.47 11.86 20.94
CA GLU A 270 11.51 12.12 22.01
C GLU A 270 11.95 11.38 23.27
N PHE A 271 11.71 11.95 24.42
CA PHE A 271 12.01 11.33 25.71
C PHE A 271 10.78 11.31 26.62
N THR A 272 10.81 10.41 27.58
CA THR A 272 9.82 10.32 28.65
C THR A 272 10.45 9.76 29.90
N GLU A 273 9.96 10.17 31.06
CA GLU A 273 10.37 9.64 32.38
C GLU A 273 9.41 8.54 32.86
N ASP A 274 8.18 8.50 32.37
CA ASP A 274 7.08 7.66 32.85
C ASP A 274 6.47 6.72 31.80
N LEU A 275 6.95 6.76 30.55
CA LEU A 275 6.40 6.04 29.40
C LEU A 275 4.98 6.45 28.98
N GLN A 276 4.43 7.51 29.55
CA GLN A 276 3.07 7.98 29.24
C GLN A 276 3.08 9.20 28.33
N ALA A 277 3.83 10.22 28.65
CA ALA A 277 3.95 11.43 27.87
C ALA A 277 5.32 11.51 27.20
N TRP A 278 5.37 11.64 25.88
CA TRP A 278 6.59 11.76 25.10
C TRP A 278 6.79 13.20 24.66
N LEU A 279 7.91 13.78 25.06
CA LEU A 279 8.29 15.15 24.76
C LEU A 279 9.43 15.17 23.75
N PRO A 280 9.38 16.02 22.73
CA PRO A 280 10.52 16.19 21.82
C PRO A 280 11.72 16.76 22.59
N LEU A 281 12.90 16.25 22.30
CA LEU A 281 14.13 16.84 22.82
C LEU A 281 14.33 18.21 22.14
N ALA A 282 14.59 19.24 22.96
CA ALA A 282 14.63 20.62 22.49
C ALA A 282 15.82 20.92 21.56
N ASP A 283 16.90 20.14 21.66
CA ASP A 283 18.08 20.34 20.86
C ASP A 283 17.90 19.74 19.46
N ALA A 284 18.20 20.54 18.44
CA ALA A 284 18.18 20.07 17.07
C ALA A 284 19.27 19.03 16.83
N PRO A 285 18.96 17.95 16.11
CA PRO A 285 19.97 16.96 15.77
C PRO A 285 21.03 17.54 14.80
N VAL A 286 22.24 17.08 14.93
CA VAL A 286 23.35 17.43 14.02
C VAL A 286 23.64 16.22 13.12
N LEU A 287 23.69 16.44 11.81
CA LEU A 287 24.07 15.42 10.85
C LEU A 287 25.57 15.46 10.61
N GLU A 288 26.29 14.43 11.04
CA GLU A 288 27.74 14.28 10.84
C GLU A 288 28.02 12.92 10.19
N SER A 289 28.69 12.93 9.04
CA SER A 289 29.12 11.71 8.34
C SER A 289 28.03 10.69 8.06
N GLY A 290 26.79 11.15 7.78
CA GLY A 290 25.62 10.27 7.53
C GLY A 290 24.91 9.77 8.79
N HIS A 291 25.34 10.21 9.97
CA HIS A 291 24.71 9.87 11.23
C HIS A 291 24.10 11.13 11.86
N TRP A 292 22.90 10.99 12.40
CA TRP A 292 22.27 12.02 13.20
C TRP A 292 22.69 11.86 14.66
N HIS A 293 23.11 12.96 15.27
CA HIS A 293 23.59 12.99 16.65
C HIS A 293 22.77 13.97 17.48
N TRP A 294 22.47 13.58 18.71
CA TRP A 294 21.93 14.44 19.77
C TRP A 294 22.86 14.40 20.97
N GLN A 295 22.93 15.50 21.64
CA GLN A 295 23.61 15.63 22.92
C GLN A 295 22.57 15.98 23.98
N PRO A 296 21.88 14.98 24.58
CA PRO A 296 20.87 15.28 25.59
C PRO A 296 21.49 15.98 26.77
N PRO A 297 20.75 16.86 27.44
CA PRO A 297 21.23 17.52 28.68
C PRO A 297 21.35 16.48 29.81
N THR A 298 22.47 15.81 29.87
CA THR A 298 22.71 14.68 30.79
C THR A 298 22.67 15.04 32.28
N ALA A 299 22.78 16.34 32.61
CA ALA A 299 22.81 16.81 34.01
C ALA A 299 21.43 16.82 34.70
N SER A 300 20.34 16.65 33.97
CA SER A 300 18.97 16.83 34.51
C SER A 300 18.04 15.63 34.38
N LEU A 301 18.48 14.53 33.73
CA LEU A 301 17.63 13.35 33.53
C LEU A 301 18.20 12.13 34.25
N PRO A 302 17.81 11.86 35.52
CA PRO A 302 18.31 10.71 36.29
C PRO A 302 17.90 9.37 35.68
N SER A 303 16.76 9.31 35.00
CA SER A 303 16.33 8.18 34.18
C SER A 303 15.36 8.69 33.12
N ALA A 304 15.60 8.35 31.87
CA ALA A 304 14.71 8.65 30.78
C ALA A 304 14.71 7.53 29.75
N PHE A 305 13.56 7.33 29.12
CA PHE A 305 13.41 6.47 27.95
C PHE A 305 13.42 7.36 26.72
N PHE A 306 14.00 6.86 25.64
CA PHE A 306 14.10 7.59 24.37
C PHE A 306 13.47 6.80 23.25
N ARG A 307 12.81 7.50 22.33
CA ARG A 307 12.35 6.94 21.06
C ARG A 307 12.64 7.89 19.90
N LEU A 308 12.77 7.33 18.72
CA LEU A 308 12.92 8.08 17.49
C LEU A 308 11.57 8.19 16.78
N ARG A 309 11.25 9.41 16.39
CA ARG A 309 10.17 9.67 15.47
C ARG A 309 10.76 10.24 14.17
N TRP A 310 10.37 9.68 13.06
CA TRP A 310 10.85 10.11 11.77
C TRP A 310 9.89 11.11 11.14
N SER A 311 10.40 12.25 10.67
CA SER A 311 9.67 13.20 9.85
C SER A 311 10.48 13.48 8.58
N ARG A 312 9.80 13.88 7.53
CA ARG A 312 10.46 14.46 6.36
C ARG A 312 10.36 15.98 6.42
N PRO A 313 11.37 16.70 5.90
CA PRO A 313 11.31 18.13 5.78
C PRO A 313 10.14 18.59 4.91
#